data_19fa1004a0e13988cfaa378dedd285d1
#
_entry.id   19fa1004a0e13988cfaa378dedd285d1
#
_cell.length_a   1.000
_cell.length_b   1.000
_cell.length_c   1.000
_cell.angle_alpha   90.00
_cell.angle_beta   90.00
_cell.angle_gamma   90.00
#
_symmetry.space_group_name_H-M   'P 1'
#
loop_
_entity.id
_entity.type
_entity.pdbx_description
1 polymer ?
#
loop_
_entity_poly.entity_id
_entity_poly.type
_entity_poly.pdbx_seq_one_letter_code
_entity_poly.pdbx_strand_id
1 'polypeptide(L)'
;ISFGTVNDADGNPFKTREGGTKKLTDLYDETYKYIKAINNDLDDISLGLLSNTVLTYSDLITNRNTDYKFDLEKFTNVNGKTGIYIQYANVRAKKLINDSSLEVSDFSIVSEELDGNDKNLLRSFIKFEFYFEQTIKNNEPHHLADYLYEISQKFNGMYQGINILENENT
;
A
#
# COMPACT_ATOMS: atom_id res chain seq x y z
N ILE A 1 7.69 12.91 -21.00
CA ILE A 1 6.75 12.05 -20.23
C ILE A 1 5.52 12.91 -19.95
N SER A 2 4.33 12.47 -20.43
CA SER A 2 3.04 13.11 -20.12
C SER A 2 2.51 12.60 -18.78
N PHE A 3 1.66 13.38 -18.13
CA PHE A 3 0.96 13.00 -16.91
C PHE A 3 -0.41 13.69 -16.88
N GLY A 4 -1.37 13.06 -16.19
CA GLY A 4 -2.69 13.59 -15.92
C GLY A 4 -2.68 14.67 -14.84
N THR A 5 -3.84 15.24 -14.59
CA THR A 5 -4.04 16.27 -13.56
C THR A 5 -4.56 15.66 -12.27
N VAL A 6 -4.13 16.22 -11.15
CA VAL A 6 -4.75 15.98 -9.86
C VAL A 6 -5.87 16.99 -9.66
N ASN A 7 -7.08 16.49 -9.41
CA ASN A 7 -8.28 17.29 -9.28
C ASN A 7 -8.76 17.32 -7.83
N ASP A 8 -9.49 18.34 -7.46
CA ASP A 8 -10.21 18.43 -6.19
C ASP A 8 -11.42 17.47 -6.15
N ALA A 9 -12.14 17.43 -5.03
CA ALA A 9 -13.32 16.60 -4.85
C ALA A 9 -14.44 16.90 -5.87
N ASP A 10 -14.53 18.14 -6.35
CA ASP A 10 -15.50 18.57 -7.34
C ASP A 10 -15.08 18.23 -8.78
N GLY A 11 -13.84 17.77 -8.96
CA GLY A 11 -13.27 17.38 -10.24
C GLY A 11 -12.61 18.53 -10.99
N ASN A 12 -12.35 19.66 -10.33
CA ASN A 12 -11.62 20.77 -10.93
C ASN A 12 -10.12 20.58 -10.74
N PRO A 13 -9.29 20.81 -11.77
CA PRO A 13 -7.84 20.78 -11.62
C PRO A 13 -7.38 21.81 -10.58
N PHE A 14 -6.42 21.42 -9.73
CA PHE A 14 -5.75 22.39 -8.86
C PHE A 14 -4.99 23.40 -9.72
N LYS A 15 -5.60 24.59 -9.98
CA LYS A 15 -5.08 25.62 -10.88
C LYS A 15 -4.10 26.57 -10.18
N THR A 16 -2.93 26.77 -10.79
CA THR A 16 -1.88 27.69 -10.30
C THR A 16 -2.19 29.17 -10.50
N ARG A 17 -3.05 29.54 -11.43
CA ARG A 17 -3.21 30.93 -11.89
C ARG A 17 -4.28 31.76 -11.19
N GLU A 18 -5.16 31.14 -10.42
CA GLU A 18 -6.31 31.83 -9.77
C GLU A 18 -6.24 31.85 -8.24
N GLY A 19 -5.05 31.62 -7.64
CA GLY A 19 -4.89 31.68 -6.17
C GLY A 19 -5.47 30.48 -5.41
N GLY A 20 -6.02 29.49 -6.11
CA GLY A 20 -6.63 28.28 -5.52
C GLY A 20 -5.77 27.03 -5.59
N THR A 21 -4.48 27.16 -5.87
CA THR A 21 -3.59 25.99 -5.97
C THR A 21 -3.24 25.48 -4.59
N LYS A 22 -3.69 24.31 -4.25
CA LYS A 22 -3.14 23.58 -3.11
C LYS A 22 -1.70 23.17 -3.42
N LYS A 23 -0.78 23.56 -2.56
CA LYS A 23 0.60 23.08 -2.60
C LYS A 23 0.62 21.62 -2.09
N LEU A 24 1.62 20.86 -2.47
CA LEU A 24 1.82 19.51 -1.94
C LEU A 24 1.94 19.52 -0.40
N THR A 25 2.54 20.58 0.16
CA THR A 25 2.60 20.79 1.61
C THR A 25 1.22 20.94 2.24
N ASP A 26 0.29 21.62 1.58
CA ASP A 26 -1.07 21.81 2.09
C ASP A 26 -1.84 20.47 2.08
N LEU A 27 -1.66 19.65 1.02
CA LEU A 27 -2.22 18.29 0.96
C LEU A 27 -1.62 17.39 2.04
N TYR A 28 -0.34 17.52 2.31
CA TYR A 28 0.32 16.78 3.40
C TYR A 28 -0.27 17.16 4.75
N ASP A 29 -0.39 18.46 5.04
CA ASP A 29 -0.91 18.96 6.32
C ASP A 29 -2.39 18.55 6.53
N GLU A 30 -3.20 18.57 5.45
CA GLU A 30 -4.57 18.09 5.50
C GLU A 30 -4.64 16.58 5.76
N THR A 31 -3.82 15.81 5.06
CA THR A 31 -3.75 14.35 5.24
C THR A 31 -3.32 14.01 6.66
N TYR A 32 -2.31 14.71 7.18
CA TYR A 32 -1.82 14.53 8.55
C TYR A 32 -2.92 14.82 9.58
N LYS A 33 -3.61 15.96 9.46
CA LYS A 33 -4.73 16.34 10.34
C LYS A 33 -5.87 15.34 10.26
N TYR A 34 -6.17 14.85 9.06
CA TYR A 34 -7.25 13.90 8.83
C TYR A 34 -6.94 12.56 9.50
N ILE A 35 -5.73 12.02 9.32
CA ILE A 35 -5.32 10.75 9.94
C ILE A 35 -5.28 10.89 11.46
N LYS A 36 -4.77 12.01 11.98
CA LYS A 36 -4.75 12.30 13.42
C LYS A 36 -6.16 12.36 14.03
N ALA A 37 -7.14 12.91 13.29
CA ALA A 37 -8.52 12.97 13.74
C ALA A 37 -9.21 11.59 13.80
N ILE A 38 -8.80 10.65 12.91
CA ILE A 38 -9.33 9.27 12.90
C ILE A 38 -8.68 8.43 13.99
N ASN A 39 -7.38 8.64 14.26
CA ASN A 39 -6.64 7.88 15.25
C ASN A 39 -5.68 8.78 16.04
N ASN A 40 -6.12 9.20 17.23
CA ASN A 40 -5.38 10.08 18.10
C ASN A 40 -4.21 9.40 18.86
N ASP A 41 -4.13 8.07 18.83
CA ASP A 41 -3.13 7.30 19.58
C ASP A 41 -1.80 7.16 18.81
N LEU A 42 -1.76 7.60 17.54
CA LEU A 42 -0.54 7.57 16.75
C LEU A 42 0.44 8.67 17.16
N ASP A 43 1.69 8.30 17.28
CA ASP A 43 2.79 9.27 17.46
C ASP A 43 3.05 10.08 16.18
N ASP A 44 3.75 11.21 16.31
CA ASP A 44 4.00 12.11 15.18
C ASP A 44 4.84 11.48 14.07
N ILE A 45 5.71 10.50 14.39
CA ILE A 45 6.52 9.78 13.40
C ILE A 45 5.61 8.88 12.54
N SER A 46 4.75 8.11 13.21
CA SER A 46 3.77 7.23 12.54
C SER A 46 2.77 8.02 11.72
N LEU A 47 2.28 9.16 12.23
CA LEU A 47 1.41 10.07 11.48
C LEU A 47 2.09 10.60 10.22
N GLY A 48 3.35 11.04 10.33
CA GLY A 48 4.14 11.50 9.19
C GLY A 48 4.36 10.41 8.15
N LEU A 49 4.69 9.20 8.59
CA LEU A 49 4.87 8.04 7.70
C LEU A 49 3.59 7.70 6.95
N LEU A 50 2.45 7.63 7.65
CA LEU A 50 1.16 7.32 7.03
C LEU A 50 0.72 8.42 6.07
N SER A 51 0.93 9.69 6.41
CA SER A 51 0.60 10.82 5.54
C SER A 51 1.39 10.77 4.23
N ASN A 52 2.70 10.54 4.31
CA ASN A 52 3.53 10.34 3.12
C ASN A 52 3.08 9.11 2.31
N THR A 53 2.73 8.02 2.99
CA THR A 53 2.27 6.79 2.33
C THR A 53 0.96 7.02 1.56
N VAL A 54 0.00 7.74 2.16
CA VAL A 54 -1.28 8.08 1.50
C VAL A 54 -1.02 8.89 0.24
N LEU A 55 -0.24 9.97 0.33
CA LEU A 55 0.06 10.83 -0.81
C LEU A 55 0.81 10.10 -1.92
N THR A 56 1.88 9.41 -1.55
CA THR A 56 2.73 8.70 -2.51
C THR A 56 1.96 7.58 -3.22
N TYR A 57 1.22 6.77 -2.46
CA TYR A 57 0.51 5.65 -3.06
C TYR A 57 -0.69 6.09 -3.89
N SER A 58 -1.43 7.12 -3.49
CA SER A 58 -2.56 7.64 -4.28
C SER A 58 -2.12 8.16 -5.65
N ASP A 59 -0.93 8.73 -5.74
CA ASP A 59 -0.34 9.17 -6.99
C ASP A 59 0.18 7.99 -7.83
N LEU A 60 0.95 7.10 -7.21
CA LEU A 60 1.58 5.97 -7.91
C LEU A 60 0.60 4.90 -8.37
N ILE A 61 -0.54 4.70 -7.70
CA ILE A 61 -1.54 3.69 -8.09
C ILE A 61 -2.36 4.10 -9.31
N THR A 62 -2.40 5.39 -9.59
CA THR A 62 -3.10 5.92 -10.76
C THR A 62 -2.19 5.84 -11.99
N ASN A 63 -2.73 5.40 -13.13
CA ASN A 63 -1.98 5.50 -14.38
C ASN A 63 -1.63 6.98 -14.62
N ARG A 64 -0.34 7.28 -14.81
CA ARG A 64 0.18 8.64 -14.92
C ARG A 64 -0.47 9.51 -16.01
N ASN A 65 -1.08 8.89 -17.01
CA ASN A 65 -1.77 9.61 -18.10
C ASN A 65 -3.25 9.90 -17.78
N THR A 66 -3.74 9.49 -16.61
CA THR A 66 -5.14 9.60 -16.21
C THR A 66 -5.30 10.70 -15.17
N ASP A 67 -6.28 11.57 -15.38
CA ASP A 67 -6.70 12.54 -14.37
C ASP A 67 -7.34 11.81 -13.19
N TYR A 68 -7.06 12.22 -11.95
CA TYR A 68 -7.71 11.65 -10.80
C TYR A 68 -8.13 12.69 -9.76
N LYS A 69 -9.13 12.36 -8.96
CA LYS A 69 -9.58 13.17 -7.84
C LYS A 69 -8.86 12.75 -6.58
N PHE A 70 -8.25 13.72 -5.90
CA PHE A 70 -7.65 13.46 -4.59
C PHE A 70 -8.75 13.48 -3.53
N ASP A 71 -9.04 12.33 -2.99
CA ASP A 71 -10.10 12.07 -2.01
C ASP A 71 -9.48 11.42 -0.76
N LEU A 72 -9.43 12.18 0.33
CA LEU A 72 -8.81 11.74 1.58
C LEU A 72 -9.54 10.54 2.19
N GLU A 73 -10.86 10.53 2.20
CA GLU A 73 -11.64 9.43 2.75
C GLU A 73 -11.36 8.12 1.99
N LYS A 74 -11.33 8.20 0.66
CA LYS A 74 -10.99 7.07 -0.20
C LYS A 74 -9.57 6.58 0.02
N PHE A 75 -8.58 7.48 0.03
CA PHE A 75 -7.16 7.12 0.09
C PHE A 75 -6.65 6.76 1.48
N THR A 76 -7.40 7.08 2.54
CA THR A 76 -7.11 6.66 3.92
C THR A 76 -7.90 5.41 4.35
N ASN A 77 -8.73 4.85 3.49
CA ASN A 77 -9.53 3.67 3.82
C ASN A 77 -8.62 2.45 4.05
N VAL A 78 -8.78 1.82 5.22
CA VAL A 78 -8.00 0.64 5.63
C VAL A 78 -8.36 -0.65 4.86
N ASN A 79 -9.51 -0.69 4.19
CA ASN A 79 -9.99 -1.84 3.42
C ASN A 79 -9.94 -1.62 1.90
N GLY A 80 -9.43 -0.46 1.46
CA GLY A 80 -9.36 -0.08 0.05
C GLY A 80 -8.01 -0.41 -0.60
N LYS A 81 -7.91 -0.08 -1.90
CA LYS A 81 -6.65 -0.12 -2.64
C LYS A 81 -5.83 1.14 -2.29
N THR A 82 -5.26 1.15 -1.09
CA THR A 82 -4.64 2.31 -0.45
C THR A 82 -3.27 1.99 0.12
N GLY A 83 -2.45 3.03 0.31
CA GLY A 83 -1.16 2.88 0.97
C GLY A 83 -1.29 2.40 2.43
N ILE A 84 -2.35 2.81 3.12
CA ILE A 84 -2.62 2.35 4.50
C ILE A 84 -2.86 0.84 4.54
N TYR A 85 -3.59 0.29 3.57
CA TYR A 85 -3.80 -1.16 3.47
C TYR A 85 -2.48 -1.93 3.32
N ILE A 86 -1.56 -1.41 2.49
CA ILE A 86 -0.23 -2.01 2.31
C ILE A 86 0.61 -1.91 3.60
N GLN A 87 0.58 -0.76 4.28
CA GLN A 87 1.28 -0.59 5.56
C GLN A 87 0.72 -1.53 6.63
N TYR A 88 -0.58 -1.74 6.64
CA TYR A 88 -1.21 -2.69 7.56
C TYR A 88 -0.72 -4.14 7.33
N ALA A 89 -0.62 -4.58 6.08
CA ALA A 89 -0.04 -5.87 5.75
C ALA A 89 1.44 -5.96 6.16
N ASN A 90 2.22 -4.90 5.92
CA ASN A 90 3.63 -4.82 6.31
C ASN A 90 3.84 -4.91 7.82
N VAL A 91 3.02 -4.20 8.62
CA VAL A 91 3.08 -4.24 10.09
C VAL A 91 2.75 -5.65 10.60
N ARG A 92 1.75 -6.31 10.04
CA ARG A 92 1.41 -7.70 10.37
C ARG A 92 2.54 -8.66 10.05
N ALA A 93 3.15 -8.55 8.88
CA ALA A 93 4.28 -9.38 8.48
C ALA A 93 5.48 -9.18 9.43
N LYS A 94 5.84 -7.92 9.74
CA LYS A 94 6.89 -7.61 10.71
C LYS A 94 6.59 -8.15 12.11
N LYS A 95 5.34 -8.05 12.55
CA LYS A 95 4.94 -8.59 13.85
C LYS A 95 5.13 -10.10 13.90
N LEU A 96 4.71 -10.83 12.85
CA LEU A 96 4.95 -12.29 12.78
C LEU A 96 6.43 -12.64 12.88
N ILE A 97 7.28 -11.95 12.14
CA ILE A 97 8.73 -12.18 12.17
C ILE A 97 9.29 -11.90 13.58
N ASN A 98 8.87 -10.82 14.22
CA ASN A 98 9.35 -10.45 15.55
C ASN A 98 8.84 -11.38 16.66
N ASP A 99 7.60 -11.87 16.52
CA ASP A 99 6.98 -12.78 17.49
C ASP A 99 7.42 -14.24 17.28
N SER A 100 7.94 -14.58 16.08
CA SER A 100 8.53 -15.87 15.83
C SER A 100 9.91 -15.95 16.47
N SER A 101 10.25 -17.10 17.04
CA SER A 101 11.61 -17.39 17.54
C SER A 101 12.54 -17.93 16.46
N LEU A 102 12.09 -17.92 15.19
CA LEU A 102 12.78 -18.55 14.06
C LEU A 102 13.85 -17.61 13.46
N GLU A 103 15.02 -18.15 13.21
CA GLU A 103 16.04 -17.48 12.40
C GLU A 103 15.72 -17.63 10.91
N VAL A 104 15.99 -16.59 10.11
CA VAL A 104 15.72 -16.62 8.65
C VAL A 104 16.45 -17.75 7.93
N SER A 105 17.57 -18.26 8.51
CA SER A 105 18.33 -19.39 8.02
C SER A 105 17.64 -20.76 8.19
N ASP A 106 16.59 -20.83 9.03
CA ASP A 106 16.00 -22.11 9.41
C ASP A 106 14.82 -22.53 8.51
N PHE A 107 14.53 -21.73 7.48
CA PHE A 107 13.38 -21.98 6.62
C PHE A 107 13.64 -23.06 5.56
N SER A 108 12.83 -24.11 5.60
CA SER A 108 12.64 -25.04 4.49
C SER A 108 11.16 -25.03 4.09
N ILE A 109 10.86 -24.93 2.79
CA ILE A 109 9.48 -24.99 2.31
C ILE A 109 9.12 -26.43 2.02
N VAL A 110 8.18 -26.99 2.80
CA VAL A 110 7.60 -28.32 2.56
C VAL A 110 6.31 -28.14 1.76
N SER A 111 6.38 -28.35 0.45
CA SER A 111 5.31 -28.04 -0.50
C SER A 111 3.99 -28.79 -0.25
N GLU A 112 4.04 -29.95 0.42
CA GLU A 112 2.90 -30.80 0.73
C GLU A 112 2.06 -30.26 1.88
N GLU A 113 2.66 -29.44 2.75
CA GLU A 113 1.99 -28.84 3.91
C GLU A 113 1.33 -27.48 3.60
N LEU A 114 1.65 -26.90 2.46
CA LEU A 114 1.11 -25.60 2.05
C LEU A 114 -0.35 -25.70 1.62
N ASP A 115 -1.19 -24.86 2.18
CA ASP A 115 -2.57 -24.71 1.73
C ASP A 115 -2.72 -23.91 0.41
N GLY A 116 -3.96 -23.65 0.01
CA GLY A 116 -4.24 -22.89 -1.21
C GLY A 116 -3.83 -21.42 -1.11
N ASN A 117 -3.93 -20.83 0.09
CA ASN A 117 -3.57 -19.42 0.31
C ASN A 117 -2.06 -19.23 0.29
N ASP A 118 -1.32 -20.14 0.93
CA ASP A 118 0.14 -20.15 0.93
C ASP A 118 0.69 -20.25 -0.49
N LYS A 119 0.18 -21.24 -1.25
CA LYS A 119 0.55 -21.43 -2.66
C LYS A 119 0.24 -20.22 -3.51
N ASN A 120 -0.89 -19.55 -3.27
CA ASN A 120 -1.26 -18.34 -4.00
C ASN A 120 -0.36 -17.14 -3.65
N LEU A 121 0.03 -16.99 -2.39
CA LEU A 121 0.98 -15.98 -1.96
C LEU A 121 2.36 -16.22 -2.60
N LEU A 122 2.90 -17.46 -2.49
CA LEU A 122 4.20 -17.81 -3.08
C LEU A 122 4.23 -17.59 -4.60
N ARG A 123 3.18 -17.98 -5.32
CA ARG A 123 3.07 -17.73 -6.76
C ARG A 123 3.06 -16.25 -7.11
N SER A 124 2.61 -15.39 -6.21
CA SER A 124 2.63 -13.96 -6.47
C SER A 124 4.04 -13.37 -6.46
N PHE A 125 4.99 -13.95 -5.70
CA PHE A 125 6.37 -13.48 -5.72
C PHE A 125 7.05 -13.69 -7.08
N ILE A 126 6.72 -14.76 -7.80
CA ILE A 126 7.26 -15.04 -9.14
C ILE A 126 6.85 -13.95 -10.15
N LYS A 127 5.72 -13.27 -9.92
CA LYS A 127 5.23 -12.21 -10.80
C LYS A 127 5.98 -10.88 -10.64
N PHE A 128 6.83 -10.72 -9.63
CA PHE A 128 7.53 -9.45 -9.36
C PHE A 128 8.30 -8.94 -10.57
N GLU A 129 9.08 -9.81 -11.20
CA GLU A 129 9.90 -9.46 -12.36
C GLU A 129 9.04 -8.90 -13.50
N PHE A 130 7.91 -9.55 -13.79
CA PHE A 130 6.97 -9.08 -14.81
C PHE A 130 6.44 -7.67 -14.53
N TYR A 131 5.96 -7.39 -13.31
CA TYR A 131 5.44 -6.07 -12.94
C TYR A 131 6.53 -5.00 -12.93
N PHE A 132 7.73 -5.39 -12.48
CA PHE A 132 8.90 -4.50 -12.49
C PHE A 132 9.32 -4.13 -13.91
N GLU A 133 9.41 -5.09 -14.81
CA GLU A 133 9.71 -4.85 -16.23
C GLU A 133 8.66 -3.95 -16.89
N GLN A 134 7.36 -4.20 -16.65
CA GLN A 134 6.28 -3.35 -17.18
C GLN A 134 6.42 -1.90 -16.67
N THR A 135 6.72 -1.75 -15.39
CA THR A 135 6.93 -0.43 -14.78
C THR A 135 8.06 0.35 -15.49
N ILE A 136 9.20 -0.29 -15.70
CA ILE A 136 10.37 0.35 -16.33
C ILE A 136 10.13 0.60 -17.82
N LYS A 137 9.68 -0.43 -18.54
CA LYS A 137 9.49 -0.35 -19.99
C LYS A 137 8.51 0.74 -20.41
N ASN A 138 7.44 0.91 -19.63
CA ASN A 138 6.38 1.85 -19.96
C ASN A 138 6.52 3.19 -19.21
N ASN A 139 7.44 3.30 -18.23
CA ASN A 139 7.49 4.39 -17.25
C ASN A 139 6.15 4.57 -16.52
N GLU A 140 5.54 3.46 -16.10
CA GLU A 140 4.22 3.41 -15.48
C GLU A 140 4.29 2.76 -14.08
N PRO A 141 4.56 3.54 -13.02
CA PRO A 141 4.74 3.02 -11.66
C PRO A 141 3.49 2.34 -11.09
N HIS A 142 2.31 2.59 -11.65
CA HIS A 142 1.08 1.96 -11.18
C HIS A 142 1.11 0.43 -11.29
N HIS A 143 1.87 -0.15 -12.22
CA HIS A 143 2.04 -1.60 -12.29
C HIS A 143 2.66 -2.18 -11.02
N LEU A 144 3.70 -1.53 -10.49
CA LEU A 144 4.33 -1.97 -9.25
C LEU A 144 3.44 -1.69 -8.03
N ALA A 145 2.72 -0.56 -8.04
CA ALA A 145 1.75 -0.24 -6.98
C ALA A 145 0.59 -1.26 -6.95
N ASP A 146 0.10 -1.70 -8.11
CA ASP A 146 -0.89 -2.77 -8.24
C ASP A 146 -0.38 -4.10 -7.69
N TYR A 147 0.87 -4.44 -8.02
CA TYR A 147 1.51 -5.65 -7.50
C TYR A 147 1.64 -5.65 -5.98
N LEU A 148 2.04 -4.51 -5.37
CA LEU A 148 2.12 -4.38 -3.92
C LEU A 148 0.75 -4.58 -3.24
N TYR A 149 -0.31 -4.09 -3.86
CA TYR A 149 -1.66 -4.32 -3.37
C TYR A 149 -2.08 -5.80 -3.51
N GLU A 150 -1.83 -6.43 -4.65
CA GLU A 150 -2.13 -7.86 -4.88
C GLU A 150 -1.44 -8.74 -3.83
N ILE A 151 -0.14 -8.53 -3.58
CA ILE A 151 0.62 -9.27 -2.58
C ILE A 151 0.04 -9.06 -1.16
N SER A 152 -0.29 -7.80 -0.82
CA SER A 152 -0.86 -7.46 0.48
C SER A 152 -2.21 -8.12 0.71
N GLN A 153 -3.05 -8.22 -0.34
CA GLN A 153 -4.33 -8.94 -0.26
C GLN A 153 -4.12 -10.44 0.01
N LYS A 154 -3.20 -11.07 -0.71
CA LYS A 154 -2.91 -12.50 -0.54
C LYS A 154 -2.31 -12.80 0.83
N PHE A 155 -1.39 -11.95 1.29
CA PHE A 155 -0.82 -12.06 2.62
C PHE A 155 -1.90 -11.90 3.70
N ASN A 156 -2.76 -10.89 3.61
CA ASN A 156 -3.85 -10.70 4.57
C ASN A 156 -4.85 -11.86 4.54
N GLY A 157 -5.12 -12.46 3.38
CA GLY A 157 -5.97 -13.65 3.25
C GLY A 157 -5.36 -14.86 3.96
N MET A 158 -4.08 -15.11 3.79
CA MET A 158 -3.34 -16.15 4.51
C MET A 158 -3.35 -15.88 6.02
N TYR A 159 -3.00 -14.66 6.44
CA TYR A 159 -2.92 -14.27 7.84
C TYR A 159 -4.24 -14.43 8.60
N GLN A 160 -5.39 -14.22 7.95
CA GLN A 160 -6.70 -14.37 8.57
C GLN A 160 -7.17 -15.83 8.66
N GLY A 161 -6.66 -16.68 7.80
CA GLY A 161 -7.09 -18.10 7.71
C GLY A 161 -6.47 -19.01 8.76
N ILE A 162 -5.34 -18.63 9.36
CA ILE A 162 -4.57 -19.49 10.25
C ILE A 162 -4.03 -18.66 11.42
N ASN A 163 -4.07 -19.22 12.64
CA ASN A 163 -3.26 -18.69 13.73
C ASN A 163 -1.81 -19.16 13.51
N ILE A 164 -1.04 -18.38 12.78
CA ILE A 164 0.30 -18.77 12.26
C ILE A 164 1.24 -19.13 13.40
N LEU A 165 1.16 -18.44 14.55
CA LEU A 165 2.06 -18.68 15.69
C LEU A 165 1.70 -19.91 16.54
N GLU A 166 0.49 -20.45 16.37
CA GLU A 166 0.02 -21.65 17.09
C GLU A 166 -0.05 -22.90 16.19
N ASN A 167 0.30 -22.75 14.91
CA ASN A 167 0.26 -23.88 13.98
C ASN A 167 1.53 -24.73 14.14
N GLU A 168 1.36 -26.03 14.42
CA GLU A 168 2.48 -26.98 14.59
C GLU A 168 3.34 -27.12 13.30
N ASN A 169 2.86 -26.63 12.17
CA ASN A 169 3.53 -26.67 10.86
C ASN A 169 4.25 -25.36 10.53
N THR A 170 4.50 -24.48 11.51
CA THR A 170 5.26 -23.23 11.31
C THR A 170 6.70 -23.37 11.70
#